data_a78998a2f9cba549e7a4a3d2e049d553
#
_entry.id   a78998a2f9cba549e7a4a3d2e049d553
#
_cell.length_a   1.000
_cell.length_b   1.000
_cell.length_c   1.000
_cell.angle_alpha   90.00
_cell.angle_beta   90.00
_cell.angle_gamma   90.00
#
_symmetry.space_group_name_H-M   'P 1'
#
loop_
_entity.id
_entity.type
_entity.pdbx_description
1 polymer ?
#
loop_
_entity_poly.entity_id
_entity_poly.type
_entity_poly.pdbx_seq_one_letter_code
_entity_poly.pdbx_strand_id
1 'polypeptide(L)'
;MMAEWPVLALFWYAEPSSGTVIDPIFSKPLNFFLFTLPAWHVILNWLLMLALIPCILASLFLLFTGGVNAVAGALDQRRIRYGSSPSRWRGLSIALAFLLLVVAIREYVDRFDLLLDPHTIFQGVTYTDAHVTIAGMLVISLALLLGAVIAIVNAVRTSTGRLVVVALVPAAVCYLMFAVVGWYVSNFIVKPNELVREQPFITHNIEMTRQAFGLDKFQQREFPAETTIGATDPANNQATLRNIRLWDWRALQDTLRQIQEIRTYYDFPDIDIDRYEVDGSMREVMLAARELNVDKLPESSRNWINDKLIYTHGYGITMNPVNGFTSEGLPTLMLSNMPVQSTVPGLSVTRPEIGRAHV
;
A
#
# COMPACT_ATOMS: atom_id res chain seq x y z
N MET A 1 -10.85 -17.15 7.43
CA MET A 1 -9.68 -17.80 8.10
C MET A 1 -8.59 -18.21 7.11
N MET A 2 -8.87 -19.02 6.08
CA MET A 2 -7.82 -19.46 5.14
C MET A 2 -7.23 -18.36 4.26
N ALA A 3 -7.92 -17.25 4.05
CA ALA A 3 -7.42 -16.12 3.24
C ALA A 3 -6.40 -15.23 3.97
N GLU A 4 -6.34 -15.26 5.28
CA GLU A 4 -5.53 -14.34 6.10
C GLU A 4 -4.27 -15.00 6.69
N TRP A 5 -4.07 -16.30 6.46
CA TRP A 5 -2.90 -16.99 6.95
C TRP A 5 -1.56 -16.40 6.47
N PRO A 6 -1.46 -15.83 5.24
CA PRO A 6 -0.19 -15.26 4.80
C PRO A 6 0.25 -14.07 5.66
N VAL A 7 -0.70 -13.26 6.18
CA VAL A 7 -0.41 -12.14 7.07
C VAL A 7 0.22 -12.63 8.38
N LEU A 8 -0.33 -13.70 8.96
CA LEU A 8 0.20 -14.29 10.19
C LEU A 8 1.54 -14.99 9.96
N ALA A 9 1.71 -15.63 8.80
CA ALA A 9 2.97 -16.25 8.43
C ALA A 9 4.07 -15.21 8.23
N LEU A 10 3.78 -14.10 7.56
CA LEU A 10 4.71 -12.99 7.40
C LEU A 10 5.10 -12.36 8.75
N PHE A 11 4.14 -12.18 9.65
CA PHE A 11 4.45 -11.71 11.00
C PHE A 11 5.43 -12.63 11.74
N TRP A 12 5.31 -13.96 11.55
CA TRP A 12 6.12 -14.94 12.30
C TRP A 12 7.48 -15.22 11.68
N TYR A 13 7.60 -15.15 10.34
CA TYR A 13 8.78 -15.57 9.59
C TYR A 13 9.51 -14.43 8.87
N ALA A 14 8.95 -13.20 8.86
CA ALA A 14 9.64 -12.09 8.23
C ALA A 14 10.92 -11.75 9.01
N GLU A 15 12.05 -11.80 8.32
CA GLU A 15 13.32 -11.38 8.89
C GLU A 15 13.34 -9.86 9.10
N PRO A 16 13.90 -9.38 10.24
CA PRO A 16 14.12 -7.96 10.42
C PRO A 16 15.14 -7.48 9.37
N SER A 17 14.71 -6.55 8.50
CA SER A 17 15.60 -5.99 7.48
C SER A 17 16.77 -5.25 8.15
N SER A 18 17.98 -5.60 7.73
CA SER A 18 19.23 -4.93 8.12
C SER A 18 19.33 -3.56 7.40
N GLY A 19 18.75 -2.55 7.94
CA GLY A 19 18.69 -1.20 7.34
C GLY A 19 17.31 -0.62 7.54
N THR A 20 16.90 -0.52 8.80
CA THR A 20 15.54 -0.14 9.16
C THR A 20 15.33 1.35 8.91
N VAL A 21 14.56 1.65 7.88
CA VAL A 21 13.87 2.93 7.77
C VAL A 21 12.94 3.05 8.98
N ILE A 22 13.13 4.10 9.76
CA ILE A 22 12.34 4.37 10.97
C ILE A 22 11.37 5.51 10.65
N ASP A 23 10.12 5.29 10.95
CA ASP A 23 9.10 6.33 10.83
C ASP A 23 9.38 7.50 11.77
N PRO A 24 9.36 8.75 11.29
CA PRO A 24 9.69 9.93 12.09
C PRO A 24 8.64 10.28 13.14
N ILE A 25 7.38 9.82 13.00
CA ILE A 25 6.26 10.19 13.87
C ILE A 25 6.14 9.22 15.05
N PHE A 26 6.09 7.92 14.78
CA PHE A 26 5.93 6.90 15.82
C PHE A 26 7.26 6.25 16.24
N SER A 27 8.36 6.56 15.56
CA SER A 27 9.69 5.96 15.80
C SER A 27 9.66 4.43 15.73
N LYS A 28 8.84 3.88 14.84
CA LYS A 28 8.72 2.44 14.60
C LYS A 28 9.42 2.05 13.30
N PRO A 29 10.04 0.87 13.24
CA PRO A 29 10.66 0.39 12.01
C PRO A 29 9.59 0.05 10.97
N LEU A 30 9.94 0.14 9.68
CA LEU A 30 9.04 -0.18 8.57
C LEU A 30 8.41 -1.58 8.68
N ASN A 31 9.17 -2.56 9.18
CA ASN A 31 8.69 -3.92 9.42
C ASN A 31 7.49 -4.00 10.36
N PHE A 32 7.38 -3.06 11.32
CA PHE A 32 6.22 -2.97 12.19
C PHE A 32 4.94 -2.71 11.37
N PHE A 33 4.99 -1.75 10.45
CA PHE A 33 3.84 -1.38 9.63
C PHE A 33 3.49 -2.44 8.57
N LEU A 34 4.51 -3.10 8.01
CA LEU A 34 4.31 -4.10 6.96
C LEU A 34 3.84 -5.46 7.48
N PHE A 35 4.32 -5.90 8.64
CA PHE A 35 4.10 -7.27 9.11
C PHE A 35 3.39 -7.34 10.47
N THR A 36 3.77 -6.48 11.42
CA THR A 36 3.23 -6.56 12.78
C THR A 36 1.84 -5.94 12.87
N LEU A 37 1.65 -4.76 12.32
CA LEU A 37 0.38 -4.04 12.37
C LEU A 37 -0.76 -4.80 11.67
N PRO A 38 -0.60 -5.32 10.44
CA PRO A 38 -1.64 -6.13 9.80
C PRO A 38 -2.00 -7.39 10.59
N ALA A 39 -1.02 -8.05 11.22
CA ALA A 39 -1.29 -9.22 12.04
C ALA A 39 -2.13 -8.88 13.28
N TRP A 40 -1.85 -7.74 13.94
CA TRP A 40 -2.68 -7.26 15.03
C TRP A 40 -4.11 -6.97 14.60
N HIS A 41 -4.32 -6.38 13.42
CA HIS A 41 -5.67 -6.15 12.87
C HIS A 41 -6.43 -7.46 12.66
N VAL A 42 -5.79 -8.48 12.10
CA VAL A 42 -6.41 -9.81 11.94
C VAL A 42 -6.83 -10.37 13.29
N ILE A 43 -5.93 -10.36 14.28
CA ILE A 43 -6.20 -10.90 15.63
C ILE A 43 -7.33 -10.09 16.31
N LEU A 44 -7.25 -8.77 16.26
CA LEU A 44 -8.23 -7.88 16.90
C LEU A 44 -9.61 -7.96 16.24
N ASN A 45 -9.70 -8.14 14.93
CA ASN A 45 -10.95 -8.37 14.22
C ASN A 45 -11.62 -9.68 14.69
N TRP A 46 -10.84 -10.73 14.91
CA TRP A 46 -11.37 -11.98 15.47
C TRP A 46 -11.83 -11.84 16.90
N LEU A 47 -11.01 -11.19 17.73
CA LEU A 47 -11.38 -10.94 19.12
C LEU A 47 -12.62 -10.04 19.22
N LEU A 48 -12.78 -9.06 18.33
CA LEU A 48 -13.95 -8.21 18.27
C LEU A 48 -15.21 -9.00 17.92
N MET A 49 -15.16 -9.90 16.96
CA MET A 49 -16.29 -10.81 16.64
C MET A 49 -16.64 -11.70 17.83
N LEU A 50 -15.61 -12.27 18.50
CA LEU A 50 -15.80 -13.09 19.70
C LEU A 50 -16.38 -12.28 20.88
N ALA A 51 -16.12 -10.98 20.98
CA ALA A 51 -16.64 -10.09 22.00
C ALA A 51 -18.07 -9.62 21.68
N LEU A 52 -18.34 -9.33 20.42
CA LEU A 52 -19.66 -8.85 19.96
C LEU A 52 -20.76 -9.92 20.12
N ILE A 53 -20.49 -11.17 19.77
CA ILE A 53 -21.48 -12.24 19.81
C ILE A 53 -22.05 -12.42 21.23
N PRO A 54 -21.25 -12.61 22.30
CA PRO A 54 -21.77 -12.72 23.66
C PRO A 54 -22.48 -11.46 24.13
N CYS A 55 -22.00 -10.27 23.71
CA CYS A 55 -22.62 -9.01 24.08
C CYS A 55 -24.03 -8.87 23.47
N ILE A 56 -24.20 -9.21 22.20
CA ILE A 56 -25.48 -9.22 21.51
C ILE A 56 -26.42 -10.26 22.15
N LEU A 57 -25.95 -11.48 22.37
CA LEU A 57 -26.75 -12.56 22.99
C LEU A 57 -27.20 -12.19 24.41
N ALA A 58 -26.32 -11.62 25.23
CA ALA A 58 -26.65 -11.16 26.58
C ALA A 58 -27.67 -9.99 26.54
N SER A 59 -27.54 -9.07 25.59
CA SER A 59 -28.50 -7.98 25.40
C SER A 59 -29.87 -8.51 24.98
N LEU A 60 -29.93 -9.40 24.01
CA LEU A 60 -31.18 -10.05 23.58
C LEU A 60 -31.84 -10.85 24.72
N PHE A 61 -31.05 -11.59 25.46
CA PHE A 61 -31.55 -12.33 26.64
C PHE A 61 -32.20 -11.39 27.66
N LEU A 62 -31.60 -10.24 27.92
CA LEU A 62 -32.17 -9.22 28.80
C LEU A 62 -33.48 -8.63 28.26
N LEU A 63 -33.53 -8.34 26.95
CA LEU A 63 -34.74 -7.83 26.30
C LEU A 63 -35.90 -8.84 26.38
N PHE A 64 -35.64 -10.12 26.06
CA PHE A 64 -36.64 -11.15 26.11
C PHE A 64 -37.15 -11.40 27.57
N THR A 65 -36.23 -11.54 28.50
CA THR A 65 -36.60 -11.78 29.91
C THR A 65 -37.23 -10.57 30.57
N GLY A 66 -36.83 -9.35 30.18
CA GLY A 66 -37.44 -8.09 30.62
C GLY A 66 -38.84 -7.92 30.06
N GLY A 67 -39.05 -8.16 28.76
CA GLY A 67 -40.35 -8.09 28.09
C GLY A 67 -41.38 -9.11 28.64
N VAL A 68 -40.96 -10.36 28.80
CA VAL A 68 -41.83 -11.40 29.37
C VAL A 68 -42.29 -11.03 30.79
N ASN A 69 -41.39 -10.50 31.63
CA ASN A 69 -41.76 -10.06 32.99
C ASN A 69 -42.64 -8.81 33.02
N ALA A 70 -42.50 -7.90 32.07
CA ALA A 70 -43.37 -6.75 31.93
C ALA A 70 -44.82 -7.16 31.54
N VAL A 71 -44.95 -8.14 30.63
CA VAL A 71 -46.26 -8.68 30.22
C VAL A 71 -46.85 -9.52 31.34
N ALA A 72 -46.09 -10.36 32.03
CA ALA A 72 -46.57 -11.14 33.17
C ALA A 72 -46.97 -10.24 34.34
N GLY A 73 -46.25 -9.16 34.62
CA GLY A 73 -46.61 -8.17 35.64
C GLY A 73 -47.86 -7.34 35.29
N ALA A 74 -48.15 -7.16 34.01
CA ALA A 74 -49.39 -6.51 33.58
C ALA A 74 -50.63 -7.42 33.72
N LEU A 75 -50.44 -8.73 33.64
CA LEU A 75 -51.51 -9.72 33.76
C LEU A 75 -51.79 -10.12 35.23
N ASP A 76 -50.82 -9.97 36.14
CA ASP A 76 -50.98 -10.36 37.56
C ASP A 76 -50.68 -9.15 38.50
N GLN A 77 -51.71 -8.34 38.75
CA GLN A 77 -51.67 -7.17 39.61
C GLN A 77 -51.24 -7.43 41.07
N ARG A 78 -51.10 -8.66 41.50
CA ARG A 78 -50.76 -9.03 42.89
C ARG A 78 -49.26 -9.42 43.13
N ARG A 79 -48.42 -9.49 42.10
CA ARG A 79 -47.00 -9.85 42.23
C ARG A 79 -46.01 -8.80 41.74
N ILE A 80 -46.18 -7.54 42.13
CA ILE A 80 -45.21 -6.46 41.94
C ILE A 80 -44.13 -6.54 43.04
N ARG A 81 -43.41 -7.60 43.14
CA ARG A 81 -42.16 -7.73 43.90
C ARG A 81 -41.29 -8.91 43.40
N TYR A 82 -41.08 -8.99 42.11
CA TYR A 82 -39.90 -9.71 41.68
C TYR A 82 -38.77 -8.67 41.54
N GLY A 83 -37.99 -8.56 42.62
CA GLY A 83 -36.76 -7.82 42.60
C GLY A 83 -35.92 -8.28 41.41
N SER A 84 -35.41 -7.35 40.64
CA SER A 84 -34.46 -7.61 39.57
C SER A 84 -33.38 -8.52 40.15
N SER A 85 -33.37 -9.80 39.80
CA SER A 85 -32.36 -10.72 40.30
C SER A 85 -31.01 -10.16 39.90
N PRO A 86 -30.08 -9.90 40.82
CA PRO A 86 -28.79 -9.30 40.55
C PRO A 86 -27.99 -10.09 39.48
N SER A 87 -28.34 -11.35 39.26
CA SER A 87 -27.74 -12.23 38.28
C SER A 87 -27.93 -11.80 36.81
N ARG A 88 -28.97 -11.05 36.46
CA ARG A 88 -29.30 -10.73 35.06
C ARG A 88 -28.26 -9.85 34.34
N TRP A 89 -27.77 -8.85 35.06
CA TRP A 89 -26.84 -7.87 34.51
C TRP A 89 -25.39 -8.37 34.50
N ARG A 90 -25.07 -9.46 35.25
CA ARG A 90 -23.72 -10.01 35.32
C ARG A 90 -23.20 -10.47 33.96
N GLY A 91 -23.99 -11.22 33.22
CA GLY A 91 -23.62 -11.76 31.92
C GLY A 91 -23.31 -10.61 30.93
N LEU A 92 -24.22 -9.61 30.85
CA LEU A 92 -24.01 -8.45 30.00
C LEU A 92 -22.79 -7.63 30.45
N SER A 93 -22.59 -7.46 31.76
CA SER A 93 -21.44 -6.70 32.26
C SER A 93 -20.10 -7.35 31.96
N ILE A 94 -20.01 -8.69 32.03
CA ILE A 94 -18.81 -9.44 31.65
C ILE A 94 -18.57 -9.34 30.15
N ALA A 95 -19.61 -9.55 29.33
CA ALA A 95 -19.51 -9.46 27.89
C ALA A 95 -19.11 -8.03 27.43
N LEU A 96 -19.71 -7.01 28.05
CA LEU A 96 -19.39 -5.62 27.80
C LEU A 96 -17.93 -5.28 28.24
N ALA A 97 -17.48 -5.76 29.39
CA ALA A 97 -16.11 -5.56 29.83
C ALA A 97 -15.09 -6.14 28.85
N PHE A 98 -15.37 -7.36 28.34
CA PHE A 98 -14.53 -7.97 27.31
C PHE A 98 -14.57 -7.19 25.99
N LEU A 99 -15.75 -6.75 25.56
CA LEU A 99 -15.90 -5.91 24.37
C LEU A 99 -15.13 -4.60 24.50
N LEU A 100 -15.29 -3.88 25.61
CA LEU A 100 -14.60 -2.60 25.86
C LEU A 100 -13.08 -2.79 25.92
N LEU A 101 -12.59 -3.89 26.48
CA LEU A 101 -11.16 -4.23 26.47
C LEU A 101 -10.62 -4.41 25.06
N VAL A 102 -11.33 -5.20 24.23
CA VAL A 102 -10.91 -5.45 22.86
C VAL A 102 -10.94 -4.16 22.03
N VAL A 103 -12.00 -3.35 22.18
CA VAL A 103 -12.10 -2.05 21.50
C VAL A 103 -11.02 -1.08 21.97
N ALA A 104 -10.67 -1.09 23.26
CA ALA A 104 -9.57 -0.26 23.78
C ALA A 104 -8.21 -0.60 23.14
N ILE A 105 -7.92 -1.90 23.02
CA ILE A 105 -6.68 -2.36 22.38
C ILE A 105 -6.71 -1.99 20.89
N ARG A 106 -7.85 -2.17 20.24
CA ARG A 106 -8.02 -1.80 18.84
C ARG A 106 -7.78 -0.31 18.62
N GLU A 107 -8.42 0.57 19.39
CA GLU A 107 -8.25 2.02 19.30
C GLU A 107 -6.78 2.43 19.49
N TYR A 108 -6.07 1.74 20.38
CA TYR A 108 -4.64 1.95 20.57
C TYR A 108 -3.82 1.55 19.33
N VAL A 109 -4.20 0.47 18.65
CA VAL A 109 -3.50 -0.05 17.45
C VAL A 109 -3.86 0.78 16.23
N ASP A 110 -5.14 1.13 16.04
CA ASP A 110 -5.64 1.89 14.89
C ASP A 110 -4.97 3.27 14.76
N ARG A 111 -4.40 3.83 15.84
CA ARG A 111 -3.62 5.08 15.76
C ARG A 111 -2.41 5.01 14.84
N PHE A 112 -1.84 3.83 14.61
CA PHE A 112 -0.71 3.65 13.71
C PHE A 112 -1.13 3.67 12.24
N ASP A 113 -2.40 3.39 11.94
CA ASP A 113 -2.96 3.43 10.59
C ASP A 113 -3.05 4.86 10.04
N LEU A 114 -3.04 5.88 10.91
CA LEU A 114 -3.03 7.29 10.51
C LEU A 114 -1.87 7.64 9.56
N LEU A 115 -0.77 6.86 9.58
CA LEU A 115 0.31 7.01 8.59
C LEU A 115 -0.09 6.62 7.17
N LEU A 116 -1.14 5.82 7.04
CA LEU A 116 -1.63 5.30 5.75
C LEU A 116 -2.90 6.01 5.28
N ASP A 117 -3.47 6.89 6.11
CA ASP A 117 -4.72 7.58 5.79
C ASP A 117 -4.55 8.56 4.63
N PRO A 118 -5.43 8.46 3.62
CA PRO A 118 -5.40 9.38 2.48
C PRO A 118 -6.01 10.73 2.86
N HIS A 119 -5.25 11.80 2.64
CA HIS A 119 -5.72 13.17 2.75
C HIS A 119 -5.73 13.87 1.38
N THR A 120 -6.31 15.07 1.31
CA THR A 120 -6.44 15.81 0.04
C THR A 120 -5.11 16.21 -0.59
N ILE A 121 -4.06 16.43 0.20
CA ILE A 121 -2.75 16.94 -0.25
C ILE A 121 -1.73 15.79 -0.30
N PHE A 122 -1.67 14.95 0.72
CA PHE A 122 -0.72 13.84 0.83
C PHE A 122 -1.30 12.69 1.66
N GLN A 123 -0.66 11.53 1.62
CA GLN A 123 -1.00 10.40 2.50
C GLN A 123 -0.15 10.48 3.75
N GLY A 124 -0.77 10.22 4.91
CA GLY A 124 -0.06 10.18 6.18
C GLY A 124 -0.62 11.14 7.22
N VAL A 125 0.12 11.31 8.30
CA VAL A 125 -0.29 12.10 9.46
C VAL A 125 -0.27 13.59 9.16
N THR A 126 -1.39 14.27 9.38
CA THR A 126 -1.52 15.73 9.29
C THR A 126 -1.14 16.41 10.61
N TYR A 127 -1.08 17.75 10.59
CA TYR A 127 -0.90 18.55 11.81
C TYR A 127 -1.96 18.23 12.87
N THR A 128 -3.22 18.11 12.46
CA THR A 128 -4.33 17.78 13.36
C THR A 128 -4.15 16.38 13.95
N ASP A 129 -3.72 15.42 13.16
CA ASP A 129 -3.51 14.05 13.62
C ASP A 129 -2.38 13.96 14.63
N ALA A 130 -1.25 14.59 14.34
CA ALA A 130 -0.09 14.59 15.24
C ALA A 130 -0.37 15.22 16.61
N HIS A 131 -1.15 16.33 16.64
CA HIS A 131 -1.34 17.09 17.86
C HIS A 131 -2.64 16.77 18.62
N VAL A 132 -3.64 16.20 17.94
CA VAL A 132 -4.97 15.92 18.52
C VAL A 132 -5.34 14.46 18.41
N THR A 133 -5.36 13.90 17.20
CA THR A 133 -5.95 12.58 16.94
C THR A 133 -5.15 11.47 17.62
N ILE A 134 -3.81 11.43 17.48
CA ILE A 134 -2.95 10.40 18.07
C ILE A 134 -3.04 10.40 19.60
N ALA A 135 -2.98 11.58 20.21
CA ALA A 135 -3.13 11.71 21.68
C ALA A 135 -4.57 11.40 22.11
N GLY A 136 -5.56 11.82 21.30
CA GLY A 136 -6.97 11.55 21.53
C GLY A 136 -7.30 10.06 21.55
N MET A 137 -6.83 9.30 20.57
CA MET A 137 -7.02 7.85 20.49
C MET A 137 -6.41 7.13 21.71
N LEU A 138 -5.26 7.58 22.19
CA LEU A 138 -4.68 7.05 23.42
C LEU A 138 -5.56 7.31 24.63
N VAL A 139 -6.07 8.54 24.80
CA VAL A 139 -6.97 8.89 25.91
C VAL A 139 -8.30 8.14 25.81
N ILE A 140 -8.87 7.99 24.61
CA ILE A 140 -10.08 7.20 24.36
C ILE A 140 -9.84 5.73 24.72
N SER A 141 -8.69 5.14 24.34
CA SER A 141 -8.31 3.79 24.72
C SER A 141 -8.28 3.61 26.24
N LEU A 142 -7.67 4.55 26.97
CA LEU A 142 -7.66 4.54 28.44
C LEU A 142 -9.06 4.72 29.05
N ALA A 143 -9.90 5.55 28.45
CA ALA A 143 -11.29 5.73 28.88
C ALA A 143 -12.14 4.46 28.67
N LEU A 144 -11.90 3.73 27.58
CA LEU A 144 -12.50 2.42 27.32
C LEU A 144 -12.04 1.37 28.34
N LEU A 145 -10.74 1.35 28.70
CA LEU A 145 -10.23 0.49 29.76
C LEU A 145 -10.89 0.81 31.11
N LEU A 146 -11.07 2.09 31.43
CA LEU A 146 -11.80 2.51 32.62
C LEU A 146 -13.24 2.00 32.59
N GLY A 147 -13.90 2.12 31.43
CA GLY A 147 -15.23 1.55 31.22
C GLY A 147 -15.28 0.03 31.43
N ALA A 148 -14.28 -0.71 30.94
CA ALA A 148 -14.15 -2.14 31.15
C ALA A 148 -14.02 -2.48 32.66
N VAL A 149 -13.21 -1.71 33.41
CA VAL A 149 -13.07 -1.88 34.86
C VAL A 149 -14.40 -1.63 35.58
N ILE A 150 -15.14 -0.55 35.22
CA ILE A 150 -16.47 -0.27 35.77
C ILE A 150 -17.44 -1.43 35.48
N ALA A 151 -17.41 -1.98 34.28
CA ALA A 151 -18.24 -3.12 33.91
C ALA A 151 -17.87 -4.39 34.70
N ILE A 152 -16.59 -4.66 34.96
CA ILE A 152 -16.13 -5.76 35.82
C ILE A 152 -16.62 -5.57 37.27
N VAL A 153 -16.46 -4.36 37.82
CA VAL A 153 -16.94 -4.04 39.17
C VAL A 153 -18.45 -4.23 39.26
N ASN A 154 -19.20 -3.82 38.22
CA ASN A 154 -20.63 -4.06 38.14
C ASN A 154 -20.98 -5.56 38.15
N ALA A 155 -20.23 -6.37 37.38
CA ALA A 155 -20.45 -7.80 37.33
C ALA A 155 -20.22 -8.49 38.69
N VAL A 156 -19.21 -8.04 39.45
CA VAL A 156 -18.80 -8.69 40.71
C VAL A 156 -19.62 -8.20 41.90
N ARG A 157 -19.84 -6.87 42.02
CA ARG A 157 -20.39 -6.28 43.25
C ARG A 157 -21.86 -5.90 43.19
N THR A 158 -22.31 -5.27 42.13
CA THR A 158 -23.60 -4.55 42.14
C THR A 158 -24.65 -5.09 41.17
N SER A 159 -24.24 -5.53 40.00
CA SER A 159 -25.10 -6.09 38.94
C SER A 159 -26.33 -5.22 38.62
N THR A 160 -26.10 -3.96 38.32
CA THR A 160 -27.15 -2.97 38.02
C THR A 160 -27.04 -2.46 36.57
N GLY A 161 -28.20 -2.21 35.95
CA GLY A 161 -28.23 -1.66 34.57
C GLY A 161 -27.67 -0.23 34.49
N ARG A 162 -27.74 0.56 35.56
CA ARG A 162 -27.18 1.92 35.60
C ARG A 162 -25.67 1.92 35.39
N LEU A 163 -24.96 1.01 36.03
CA LEU A 163 -23.49 0.92 35.88
C LEU A 163 -23.04 0.39 34.52
N VAL A 164 -23.89 -0.36 33.80
CA VAL A 164 -23.65 -0.72 32.39
C VAL A 164 -23.60 0.54 31.51
N VAL A 165 -24.53 1.47 31.73
CA VAL A 165 -24.55 2.75 31.01
C VAL A 165 -23.35 3.62 31.42
N VAL A 166 -23.07 3.71 32.72
CA VAL A 166 -21.94 4.50 33.26
C VAL A 166 -20.61 4.00 32.71
N ALA A 167 -20.47 2.71 32.44
CA ALA A 167 -19.25 2.15 31.84
C ALA A 167 -18.92 2.68 30.42
N LEU A 168 -19.93 3.14 29.67
CA LEU A 168 -19.77 3.71 28.33
C LEU A 168 -19.50 5.22 28.35
N VAL A 169 -19.88 5.91 29.43
CA VAL A 169 -19.82 7.39 29.51
C VAL A 169 -18.40 7.93 29.33
N PRO A 170 -17.34 7.40 29.99
CA PRO A 170 -15.99 7.96 29.85
C PRO A 170 -15.52 7.99 28.41
N ALA A 171 -15.70 6.88 27.68
CA ALA A 171 -15.31 6.78 26.27
C ALA A 171 -16.13 7.72 25.38
N ALA A 172 -17.46 7.77 25.59
CA ALA A 172 -18.34 8.65 24.83
C ALA A 172 -17.98 10.13 25.01
N VAL A 173 -17.70 10.54 26.25
CA VAL A 173 -17.29 11.93 26.54
C VAL A 173 -15.94 12.25 25.91
N CYS A 174 -14.95 11.38 26.04
CA CYS A 174 -13.64 11.57 25.41
C CYS A 174 -13.75 11.64 23.89
N TYR A 175 -14.49 10.73 23.28
CA TYR A 175 -14.71 10.72 21.83
C TYR A 175 -15.33 12.02 21.33
N LEU A 176 -16.42 12.47 21.97
CA LEU A 176 -17.07 13.74 21.63
C LEU A 176 -16.13 14.94 21.80
N MET A 177 -15.38 14.96 22.91
CA MET A 177 -14.42 16.02 23.19
C MET A 177 -13.34 16.10 22.09
N PHE A 178 -12.70 14.99 21.77
CA PHE A 178 -11.65 14.98 20.75
C PHE A 178 -12.19 15.23 19.32
N ALA A 179 -13.41 14.79 19.00
CA ALA A 179 -14.07 15.14 17.76
C ALA A 179 -14.28 16.66 17.62
N VAL A 180 -14.75 17.32 18.68
CA VAL A 180 -14.93 18.78 18.71
C VAL A 180 -13.59 19.51 18.64
N VAL A 181 -12.59 19.08 19.41
CA VAL A 181 -11.24 19.68 19.41
C VAL A 181 -10.58 19.50 18.03
N GLY A 182 -10.62 18.31 17.45
CA GLY A 182 -10.08 18.02 16.11
C GLY A 182 -10.76 18.88 15.04
N TRP A 183 -12.08 18.97 15.06
CA TRP A 183 -12.83 19.84 14.17
C TRP A 183 -12.41 21.32 14.33
N TYR A 184 -12.27 21.80 15.56
CA TYR A 184 -11.85 23.16 15.83
C TYR A 184 -10.43 23.43 15.30
N VAL A 185 -9.47 22.55 15.63
CA VAL A 185 -8.08 22.69 15.22
C VAL A 185 -7.98 22.67 13.69
N SER A 186 -8.63 21.72 13.03
CA SER A 186 -8.62 21.63 11.58
C SER A 186 -9.18 22.88 10.90
N ASN A 187 -10.35 23.38 11.35
CA ASN A 187 -11.03 24.46 10.64
C ASN A 187 -10.52 25.87 11.01
N PHE A 188 -10.08 26.10 12.25
CA PHE A 188 -9.71 27.44 12.71
C PHE A 188 -8.20 27.65 12.90
N ILE A 189 -7.42 26.57 13.03
CA ILE A 189 -5.98 26.69 13.24
C ILE A 189 -5.21 26.25 11.97
N VAL A 190 -5.61 25.13 11.36
CA VAL A 190 -4.87 24.58 10.21
C VAL A 190 -5.30 25.27 8.91
N LYS A 191 -6.58 25.20 8.53
CA LYS A 191 -7.09 25.76 7.26
C LYS A 191 -6.68 27.20 6.94
N PRO A 192 -6.67 28.16 7.91
CA PRO A 192 -6.25 29.53 7.60
C PRO A 192 -4.78 29.66 7.22
N ASN A 193 -3.93 28.71 7.64
CA ASN A 193 -2.49 28.73 7.39
C ASN A 193 -1.95 27.32 7.11
N GLU A 194 -2.63 26.61 6.22
CA GLU A 194 -2.47 25.19 5.98
C GLU A 194 -1.02 24.85 5.57
N LEU A 195 -0.49 25.55 4.57
CA LEU A 195 0.86 25.28 4.05
C LEU A 195 1.94 25.34 5.14
N VAL A 196 1.89 26.36 6.00
CA VAL A 196 2.91 26.54 7.06
C VAL A 196 2.77 25.48 8.15
N ARG A 197 1.53 25.09 8.48
CA ARG A 197 1.26 24.09 9.51
C ARG A 197 1.58 22.68 9.05
N GLU A 198 1.26 22.35 7.79
CA GLU A 198 1.49 21.02 7.23
C GLU A 198 2.91 20.85 6.66
N GLN A 199 3.69 21.91 6.51
CA GLN A 199 5.04 21.87 5.94
C GLN A 199 5.95 20.78 6.55
N PRO A 200 6.04 20.58 7.88
CA PRO A 200 6.88 19.52 8.45
C PRO A 200 6.43 18.12 8.02
N PHE A 201 5.13 17.87 7.96
CA PHE A 201 4.55 16.58 7.58
C PHE A 201 4.70 16.30 6.09
N ILE A 202 4.52 17.33 5.26
CA ILE A 202 4.80 17.28 3.82
C ILE A 202 6.27 16.97 3.58
N THR A 203 7.18 17.60 4.33
CA THR A 203 8.63 17.35 4.22
C THR A 203 8.96 15.89 4.54
N HIS A 204 8.44 15.34 5.63
CA HIS A 204 8.61 13.92 5.95
C HIS A 204 8.08 13.00 4.86
N ASN A 205 6.91 13.30 4.31
CA ASN A 205 6.33 12.51 3.22
C ASN A 205 7.21 12.55 1.96
N ILE A 206 7.74 13.73 1.59
CA ILE A 206 8.66 13.88 0.45
C ILE A 206 9.95 13.09 0.70
N GLU A 207 10.55 13.21 1.88
CA GLU A 207 11.80 12.51 2.23
C GLU A 207 11.64 11.00 2.17
N MET A 208 10.57 10.46 2.79
CA MET A 208 10.28 9.03 2.77
C MET A 208 9.99 8.53 1.35
N THR A 209 9.23 9.29 0.56
CA THR A 209 8.95 8.96 -0.85
C THR A 209 10.23 8.96 -1.68
N ARG A 210 11.07 9.97 -1.54
CA ARG A 210 12.36 10.04 -2.26
C ARG A 210 13.25 8.86 -1.92
N GLN A 211 13.31 8.49 -0.65
CA GLN A 211 14.07 7.32 -0.20
C GLN A 211 13.48 6.01 -0.75
N ALA A 212 12.16 5.85 -0.70
CA ALA A 212 11.46 4.64 -1.17
C ALA A 212 11.69 4.38 -2.68
N PHE A 213 11.72 5.44 -3.48
CA PHE A 213 11.96 5.35 -4.93
C PHE A 213 13.44 5.56 -5.32
N GLY A 214 14.35 5.68 -4.35
CA GLY A 214 15.77 5.90 -4.62
C GLY A 214 16.08 7.25 -5.30
N LEU A 215 15.20 8.23 -5.16
CA LEU A 215 15.36 9.56 -5.73
C LEU A 215 16.40 10.42 -4.99
N ASP A 216 16.80 10.00 -3.80
CA ASP A 216 17.91 10.57 -3.02
C ASP A 216 19.26 10.44 -3.72
N LYS A 217 19.38 9.49 -4.66
CA LYS A 217 20.58 9.27 -5.49
C LYS A 217 20.72 10.28 -6.61
N PHE A 218 19.66 11.02 -6.97
CA PHE A 218 19.70 12.02 -8.02
C PHE A 218 20.32 13.32 -7.52
N GLN A 219 21.32 13.80 -8.25
CA GLN A 219 21.90 15.11 -8.01
C GLN A 219 21.05 16.18 -8.67
N GLN A 220 20.49 17.06 -7.85
CA GLN A 220 19.80 18.24 -8.36
C GLN A 220 20.85 19.29 -8.74
N ARG A 221 20.81 19.75 -9.98
CA ARG A 221 21.63 20.86 -10.46
C ARG A 221 20.71 21.99 -10.89
N GLU A 222 21.04 23.19 -10.46
CA GLU A 222 20.38 24.40 -10.97
C GLU A 222 20.71 24.54 -12.47
N PHE A 223 19.67 24.63 -13.26
CA PHE A 223 19.77 24.92 -14.68
C PHE A 223 19.29 26.34 -14.90
N PRO A 224 20.23 27.32 -15.05
CA PRO A 224 19.86 28.67 -15.42
C PRO A 224 19.28 28.63 -16.85
N ALA A 225 17.97 28.83 -16.97
CA ALA A 225 17.27 28.87 -18.25
C ALA A 225 17.58 30.20 -19.00
N GLU A 226 18.80 30.70 -18.87
CA GLU A 226 19.23 31.87 -19.58
C GLU A 226 19.61 31.56 -21.03
N THR A 227 19.03 32.26 -21.95
CA THR A 227 19.35 32.19 -23.38
C THR A 227 20.70 32.86 -23.66
N THR A 228 21.78 32.28 -23.16
CA THR A 228 23.13 32.72 -23.58
C THR A 228 23.46 32.04 -24.90
N ILE A 229 24.21 32.74 -25.76
CA ILE A 229 24.69 32.18 -27.05
C ILE A 229 25.43 30.88 -26.83
N GLY A 230 26.17 30.71 -25.72
CA GLY A 230 26.84 29.47 -25.34
C GLY A 230 25.91 28.32 -25.03
N ALA A 231 24.67 28.55 -24.55
CA ALA A 231 23.69 27.53 -24.30
C ALA A 231 23.04 26.96 -25.58
N THR A 232 23.06 27.76 -26.66
CA THR A 232 22.54 27.35 -27.99
C THR A 232 23.59 26.72 -28.88
N ASP A 233 24.88 26.76 -28.50
CA ASP A 233 25.96 26.17 -29.27
C ASP A 233 25.86 24.64 -29.28
N PRO A 234 25.70 24.00 -30.47
CA PRO A 234 25.66 22.53 -30.58
C PRO A 234 26.91 21.85 -29.98
N ALA A 235 28.08 22.50 -29.99
CA ALA A 235 29.29 21.93 -29.40
C ALA A 235 29.16 21.70 -27.88
N ASN A 236 28.49 22.61 -27.18
CA ASN A 236 28.27 22.53 -25.74
C ASN A 236 27.12 21.58 -25.36
N ASN A 237 26.27 21.22 -26.33
CA ASN A 237 25.06 20.42 -26.10
C ASN A 237 25.13 19.00 -26.75
N GLN A 238 26.33 18.52 -27.05
CA GLN A 238 26.53 17.24 -27.74
C GLN A 238 25.86 16.06 -27.00
N ALA A 239 25.94 16.05 -25.68
CA ALA A 239 25.32 15.01 -24.88
C ALA A 239 23.78 14.96 -25.03
N THR A 240 23.15 16.14 -25.13
CA THR A 240 21.72 16.27 -25.38
C THR A 240 21.37 15.89 -26.81
N LEU A 241 22.10 16.47 -27.79
CA LEU A 241 21.86 16.26 -29.22
C LEU A 241 21.98 14.77 -29.61
N ARG A 242 22.95 14.06 -29.02
CA ARG A 242 23.15 12.61 -29.26
C ARG A 242 22.06 11.73 -28.69
N ASN A 243 21.23 12.26 -27.79
CA ASN A 243 20.14 11.55 -27.11
C ASN A 243 18.75 12.12 -27.45
N ILE A 244 18.65 13.01 -28.43
CA ILE A 244 17.33 13.43 -28.95
C ILE A 244 16.74 12.29 -29.75
N ARG A 245 15.55 11.85 -29.32
CA ARG A 245 14.83 10.78 -29.99
C ARG A 245 14.24 11.24 -31.31
N LEU A 246 14.67 10.62 -32.40
CA LEU A 246 14.13 10.83 -33.76
C LEU A 246 13.18 9.69 -34.17
N TRP A 247 13.39 8.47 -33.68
CA TRP A 247 12.55 7.33 -33.98
C TRP A 247 11.24 7.37 -33.21
N ASP A 248 10.12 7.22 -33.91
CA ASP A 248 8.84 6.80 -33.30
C ASP A 248 8.89 5.28 -33.05
N TRP A 249 8.52 4.87 -31.84
CA TRP A 249 8.60 3.46 -31.44
C TRP A 249 7.67 2.57 -32.30
N ARG A 250 6.52 3.08 -32.75
CA ARG A 250 5.57 2.33 -33.59
C ARG A 250 6.18 2.06 -34.98
N ALA A 251 6.72 3.09 -35.60
CA ALA A 251 7.37 2.94 -36.88
C ALA A 251 8.60 2.03 -36.82
N LEU A 252 9.36 2.13 -35.72
CA LEU A 252 10.49 1.25 -35.46
C LEU A 252 10.04 -0.20 -35.27
N GLN A 253 8.98 -0.44 -34.52
CA GLN A 253 8.42 -1.77 -34.29
C GLN A 253 8.05 -2.45 -35.61
N ASP A 254 7.32 -1.76 -36.47
CA ASP A 254 6.96 -2.27 -37.79
C ASP A 254 8.19 -2.52 -38.66
N THR A 255 9.19 -1.67 -38.60
CA THR A 255 10.45 -1.87 -39.31
C THR A 255 11.20 -3.11 -38.79
N LEU A 256 11.31 -3.25 -37.44
CA LEU A 256 11.98 -4.42 -36.84
C LEU A 256 11.28 -5.73 -37.18
N ARG A 257 9.95 -5.72 -37.25
CA ARG A 257 9.18 -6.90 -37.73
C ARG A 257 9.57 -7.28 -39.15
N GLN A 258 9.79 -6.32 -40.02
CA GLN A 258 10.18 -6.59 -41.41
C GLN A 258 11.61 -7.08 -41.57
N ILE A 259 12.57 -6.50 -40.82
CA ILE A 259 14.01 -6.74 -41.03
C ILE A 259 14.63 -7.71 -40.02
N GLN A 260 14.03 -7.91 -38.85
CA GLN A 260 14.62 -8.66 -37.73
C GLN A 260 13.71 -9.74 -37.13
N GLU A 261 12.51 -9.98 -37.68
CA GLU A 261 11.64 -11.08 -37.23
C GLU A 261 12.29 -12.45 -37.46
N ILE A 262 12.99 -12.62 -38.59
CA ILE A 262 13.79 -13.80 -39.01
C ILE A 262 12.97 -15.11 -39.10
N ARG A 263 12.07 -15.36 -38.17
CA ARG A 263 11.14 -16.50 -38.17
C ARG A 263 9.74 -15.98 -37.86
N THR A 264 8.75 -16.54 -38.55
CA THR A 264 7.34 -16.07 -38.49
C THR A 264 6.71 -16.18 -37.09
N TYR A 265 7.24 -17.03 -36.24
CA TYR A 265 6.76 -17.21 -34.86
C TYR A 265 7.44 -16.33 -33.84
N TYR A 266 8.38 -15.47 -34.25
CA TYR A 266 8.92 -14.42 -33.41
C TYR A 266 8.19 -13.09 -33.66
N ASP A 267 8.16 -12.24 -32.64
CA ASP A 267 7.59 -10.91 -32.71
C ASP A 267 8.37 -9.93 -31.85
N PHE A 268 8.13 -8.66 -32.08
CA PHE A 268 8.59 -7.55 -31.24
C PHE A 268 7.35 -6.88 -30.64
N PRO A 269 6.85 -7.35 -29.48
CA PRO A 269 5.60 -6.82 -28.90
C PRO A 269 5.76 -5.41 -28.39
N ASP A 270 6.94 -5.05 -27.91
CA ASP A 270 7.22 -3.75 -27.31
C ASP A 270 8.63 -3.26 -27.68
N ILE A 271 8.82 -1.94 -27.53
CA ILE A 271 10.11 -1.27 -27.68
C ILE A 271 10.35 -0.39 -26.48
N ASP A 272 11.34 -0.77 -25.68
CA ASP A 272 11.78 -0.04 -24.53
C ASP A 272 12.82 1.03 -24.90
N ILE A 273 12.82 2.14 -24.15
CA ILE A 273 13.80 3.20 -24.29
C ILE A 273 14.58 3.27 -22.97
N ASP A 274 15.89 3.06 -23.07
CA ASP A 274 16.75 3.03 -21.89
C ASP A 274 18.13 3.64 -22.22
N ARG A 275 18.97 3.79 -21.21
CA ARG A 275 20.28 4.43 -21.31
C ARG A 275 21.38 3.45 -21.00
N TYR A 276 22.31 3.31 -21.91
CA TYR A 276 23.49 2.46 -21.77
C TYR A 276 24.78 3.24 -22.01
N GLU A 277 25.83 2.84 -21.34
CA GLU A 277 27.16 3.33 -21.65
C GLU A 277 27.68 2.60 -22.90
N VAL A 278 27.79 3.35 -24.00
CA VAL A 278 28.27 2.86 -25.27
C VAL A 278 29.46 3.72 -25.70
N ASP A 279 30.61 3.10 -25.99
CA ASP A 279 31.85 3.78 -26.38
C ASP A 279 32.26 4.89 -25.38
N GLY A 280 32.15 4.60 -24.06
CA GLY A 280 32.50 5.54 -22.98
C GLY A 280 31.60 6.76 -22.86
N SER A 281 30.42 6.75 -23.49
CA SER A 281 29.43 7.81 -23.38
C SER A 281 28.02 7.23 -23.11
N MET A 282 27.25 7.95 -22.29
CA MET A 282 25.84 7.60 -22.05
C MET A 282 25.02 7.84 -23.30
N ARG A 283 24.41 6.80 -23.82
CA ARG A 283 23.56 6.82 -25.01
C ARG A 283 22.14 6.34 -24.66
N GLU A 284 21.18 7.09 -25.11
CA GLU A 284 19.79 6.65 -25.13
C GLU A 284 19.56 5.73 -26.33
N VAL A 285 19.04 4.56 -26.06
CA VAL A 285 18.85 3.51 -27.08
C VAL A 285 17.43 2.99 -27.03
N MET A 286 17.00 2.41 -28.11
CA MET A 286 15.74 1.66 -28.21
C MET A 286 16.07 0.16 -28.24
N LEU A 287 15.41 -0.58 -27.37
CA LEU A 287 15.60 -2.01 -27.18
C LEU A 287 14.32 -2.74 -27.54
N ALA A 288 14.41 -3.83 -28.23
CA ALA A 288 13.27 -4.70 -28.51
C ALA A 288 13.67 -6.16 -28.35
N ALA A 289 12.93 -6.86 -27.49
CA ALA A 289 13.06 -8.29 -27.31
C ALA A 289 12.37 -9.04 -28.45
N ARG A 290 13.04 -10.05 -29.02
CA ARG A 290 12.43 -10.96 -29.99
C ARG A 290 11.73 -12.07 -29.23
N GLU A 291 10.43 -11.88 -28.98
CA GLU A 291 9.63 -12.80 -28.20
C GLU A 291 8.99 -13.88 -29.06
N LEU A 292 8.73 -15.02 -28.44
CA LEU A 292 8.02 -16.11 -29.08
C LEU A 292 6.51 -15.85 -29.05
N ASN A 293 5.90 -15.80 -30.22
CA ASN A 293 4.45 -15.75 -30.38
C ASN A 293 3.92 -17.10 -30.85
N VAL A 294 3.42 -17.90 -29.90
CA VAL A 294 2.92 -19.25 -30.18
C VAL A 294 1.73 -19.23 -31.16
N ASP A 295 0.95 -18.16 -31.19
CA ASP A 295 -0.20 -18.05 -32.08
C ASP A 295 0.21 -17.90 -33.56
N LYS A 296 1.44 -17.48 -33.82
CA LYS A 296 2.01 -17.41 -35.16
C LYS A 296 2.62 -18.74 -35.67
N LEU A 297 2.62 -19.79 -34.82
CA LEU A 297 3.07 -21.11 -35.26
C LEU A 297 2.13 -21.71 -36.28
N PRO A 298 2.63 -22.32 -37.38
CA PRO A 298 1.81 -23.05 -38.32
C PRO A 298 0.99 -24.16 -37.64
N GLU A 299 -0.26 -24.33 -38.01
CA GLU A 299 -1.14 -25.37 -37.44
C GLU A 299 -0.54 -26.77 -37.50
N SER A 300 0.18 -27.09 -38.59
CA SER A 300 0.90 -28.35 -38.75
C SER A 300 2.00 -28.59 -37.69
N SER A 301 2.49 -27.53 -37.09
CA SER A 301 3.53 -27.58 -36.06
C SER A 301 2.96 -27.49 -34.64
N ARG A 302 1.67 -27.25 -34.47
CA ARG A 302 1.01 -27.15 -33.15
C ARG A 302 0.71 -28.54 -32.62
N ASN A 303 1.45 -28.94 -31.61
CA ASN A 303 1.22 -30.12 -30.79
C ASN A 303 1.77 -29.88 -29.38
N TRP A 304 1.35 -30.67 -28.42
CA TRP A 304 1.73 -30.51 -27.03
C TRP A 304 3.25 -30.44 -26.80
N ILE A 305 4.02 -31.25 -27.52
CA ILE A 305 5.47 -31.30 -27.43
C ILE A 305 6.10 -29.99 -27.92
N ASN A 306 5.65 -29.52 -29.07
CA ASN A 306 6.17 -28.28 -29.65
C ASN A 306 5.79 -27.07 -28.78
N ASP A 307 4.54 -26.98 -28.35
CA ASP A 307 4.03 -25.84 -27.63
C ASP A 307 4.56 -25.75 -26.19
N LYS A 308 4.94 -26.90 -25.58
CA LYS A 308 5.34 -26.95 -24.17
C LYS A 308 6.83 -27.23 -23.94
N LEU A 309 7.52 -27.87 -24.88
CA LEU A 309 8.90 -28.33 -24.70
C LEU A 309 9.89 -27.75 -25.72
N ILE A 310 9.44 -27.42 -26.95
CA ILE A 310 10.34 -26.94 -28.00
C ILE A 310 10.25 -25.43 -28.15
N TYR A 311 9.07 -24.87 -28.36
CA TYR A 311 8.87 -23.44 -28.50
C TYR A 311 8.55 -22.83 -27.13
N THR A 312 9.58 -22.59 -26.32
CA THR A 312 9.41 -22.22 -24.91
C THR A 312 9.84 -20.78 -24.59
N HIS A 313 10.61 -20.14 -25.47
CA HIS A 313 11.13 -18.79 -25.22
C HIS A 313 11.49 -18.07 -26.52
N GLY A 314 11.57 -16.75 -26.45
CA GLY A 314 12.11 -15.93 -27.51
C GLY A 314 13.63 -15.98 -27.58
N TYR A 315 14.22 -15.34 -28.60
CA TYR A 315 15.68 -15.38 -28.78
C TYR A 315 16.22 -14.06 -29.31
N GLY A 316 17.09 -13.46 -28.53
CA GLY A 316 17.85 -12.29 -28.90
C GLY A 316 17.10 -10.97 -28.77
N ILE A 317 17.86 -9.91 -28.75
CA ILE A 317 17.39 -8.54 -28.70
C ILE A 317 17.91 -7.76 -29.89
N THR A 318 17.20 -6.71 -30.26
CA THR A 318 17.71 -5.66 -31.12
C THR A 318 17.95 -4.39 -30.30
N MET A 319 18.96 -3.66 -30.64
CA MET A 319 19.30 -2.36 -30.02
C MET A 319 19.70 -1.40 -31.11
N ASN A 320 19.13 -0.19 -31.06
CA ASN A 320 19.55 0.92 -31.92
C ASN A 320 19.56 2.24 -31.14
N PRO A 321 20.43 3.23 -31.49
CA PRO A 321 20.36 4.53 -30.89
C PRO A 321 19.06 5.23 -31.28
N VAL A 322 18.53 6.06 -30.38
CA VAL A 322 17.22 6.75 -30.58
C VAL A 322 17.20 7.69 -31.79
N ASN A 323 18.36 8.03 -32.34
CA ASN A 323 18.50 8.94 -33.48
C ASN A 323 19.39 8.38 -34.61
N GLY A 324 19.75 7.09 -34.55
CA GLY A 324 20.59 6.46 -35.57
C GLY A 324 19.76 5.96 -36.75
N PHE A 325 20.12 6.37 -37.96
CA PHE A 325 19.55 5.86 -39.21
C PHE A 325 20.62 5.74 -40.30
N THR A 326 20.41 4.80 -41.20
CA THR A 326 21.26 4.59 -42.38
C THR A 326 20.90 5.58 -43.50
N SER A 327 21.70 5.60 -44.54
CA SER A 327 21.40 6.41 -45.76
C SER A 327 20.08 6.07 -46.43
N GLU A 328 19.58 4.85 -46.17
CA GLU A 328 18.31 4.33 -46.69
C GLU A 328 17.14 4.62 -45.74
N GLY A 329 17.37 5.27 -44.63
CA GLY A 329 16.34 5.59 -43.63
C GLY A 329 16.00 4.42 -42.68
N LEU A 330 16.78 3.34 -42.68
CA LEU A 330 16.61 2.22 -41.76
C LEU A 330 17.33 2.52 -40.42
N PRO A 331 16.90 1.88 -39.30
CA PRO A 331 17.58 2.04 -38.02
C PRO A 331 19.01 1.49 -38.07
N THR A 332 19.95 2.21 -37.47
CA THR A 332 21.32 1.73 -37.28
C THR A 332 21.34 0.74 -36.11
N LEU A 333 21.45 -0.54 -36.41
CA LEU A 333 21.38 -1.58 -35.36
C LEU A 333 22.75 -1.77 -34.70
N MET A 334 22.81 -1.63 -33.39
CA MET A 334 23.93 -1.97 -32.51
C MET A 334 23.96 -3.47 -32.17
N LEU A 335 22.78 -4.02 -31.88
CA LEU A 335 22.55 -5.46 -31.70
C LEU A 335 21.47 -5.91 -32.69
N SER A 336 21.72 -7.03 -33.37
CA SER A 336 20.83 -7.57 -34.39
C SER A 336 21.05 -9.05 -34.64
N ASN A 337 20.24 -9.62 -35.49
CA ASN A 337 20.36 -10.98 -36.05
C ASN A 337 20.15 -12.15 -35.04
N MET A 338 20.28 -13.36 -35.57
CA MET A 338 20.15 -14.63 -34.87
C MET A 338 21.17 -15.63 -35.44
N PRO A 339 22.27 -15.92 -34.70
CA PRO A 339 22.62 -15.46 -33.35
C PRO A 339 22.87 -13.96 -33.29
N VAL A 340 22.74 -13.40 -32.06
CA VAL A 340 22.88 -11.95 -31.84
C VAL A 340 24.29 -11.49 -32.21
N GLN A 341 24.36 -10.49 -33.03
CA GLN A 341 25.60 -9.86 -33.49
C GLN A 341 25.63 -8.41 -32.97
N SER A 342 26.83 -7.98 -32.54
CA SER A 342 27.06 -6.62 -32.10
C SER A 342 27.94 -5.88 -33.08
N THR A 343 27.59 -4.64 -33.39
CA THR A 343 28.43 -3.71 -34.16
C THR A 343 29.29 -2.84 -33.23
N VAL A 344 29.04 -2.87 -31.92
CA VAL A 344 29.75 -2.08 -30.91
C VAL A 344 30.74 -2.98 -30.16
N PRO A 345 32.04 -2.63 -30.11
CA PRO A 345 33.02 -3.38 -29.36
C PRO A 345 32.67 -3.44 -27.87
N GLY A 346 32.77 -4.64 -27.28
CA GLY A 346 32.48 -4.81 -25.83
C GLY A 346 31.00 -4.96 -25.47
N LEU A 347 30.08 -4.69 -26.37
CA LEU A 347 28.67 -4.92 -26.17
C LEU A 347 28.32 -6.37 -26.60
N SER A 348 27.90 -7.19 -25.66
CA SER A 348 27.54 -8.59 -25.93
C SER A 348 26.33 -9.03 -25.11
N VAL A 349 25.56 -9.95 -25.68
CA VAL A 349 24.45 -10.60 -25.00
C VAL A 349 24.91 -11.95 -24.48
N THR A 350 25.00 -12.12 -23.18
CA THR A 350 25.51 -13.36 -22.55
C THR A 350 24.44 -14.45 -22.51
N ARG A 351 23.17 -14.07 -22.46
CA ARG A 351 22.00 -14.97 -22.49
C ARG A 351 20.99 -14.44 -23.48
N PRO A 352 20.94 -15.02 -24.68
CA PRO A 352 20.04 -14.55 -25.72
C PRO A 352 18.60 -15.08 -25.56
N GLU A 353 18.35 -16.05 -24.70
CA GLU A 353 17.02 -16.60 -24.41
C GLU A 353 16.19 -15.54 -23.66
N ILE A 354 15.09 -15.09 -24.25
CA ILE A 354 14.30 -14.00 -23.75
C ILE A 354 12.84 -14.40 -23.63
N GLY A 355 12.23 -13.97 -22.53
CA GLY A 355 10.82 -14.19 -22.27
C GLY A 355 10.48 -15.67 -22.14
N ARG A 356 9.49 -15.97 -21.36
CA ARG A 356 8.88 -17.29 -21.31
C ARG A 356 7.55 -17.17 -22.04
N ALA A 357 7.30 -18.02 -23.01
CA ALA A 357 5.97 -18.17 -23.53
C ALA A 357 5.03 -18.43 -22.35
N HIS A 358 4.11 -17.53 -22.10
CA HIS A 358 3.10 -17.75 -21.07
C HIS A 358 2.26 -18.96 -21.48
N VAL A 359 2.35 -19.99 -20.66
CA VAL A 359 1.58 -21.22 -20.80
C VAL A 359 0.26 -21.07 -20.05
#